data_04e126449e6f63375fe58bd693710825
#
_entry.id   04e126449e6f63375fe58bd693710825
#
_cell.length_a   1.000
_cell.length_b   1.000
_cell.length_c   1.000
_cell.angle_alpha   90.00
_cell.angle_beta   90.00
_cell.angle_gamma   90.00
#
_symmetry.space_group_name_H-M   'P 1'
#
loop_
_entity.id
_entity.type
_entity.pdbx_description
1 polymer ?
#
loop_
_entity_poly.entity_id
_entity_poly.type
_entity_poly.pdbx_seq_one_letter_code
_entity_poly.pdbx_strand_id
1 'polypeptide(L)'
;MSLRLRSGQAPARGLRDAKRHVIKESVWHAALDLFEAHGYGKTTVEEIAEQAGISRRTFFRYFSSKDEIVVFATDAYVDLIVQAIRQSARQGPAVEIVRAAVMCVAEFVVAQPTARRSMQIADEHLEVKAAQLSRLHRIESRVAAEFRRALGLRDPHHPRATALAATTLMLVDVTLRTWYRDDAVPLDRIVNALIEAVRSLAAGRSPVPSRRKQARRPVHVAPALGWR
;
A
#
# COMPACT_ATOMS: atom_id res chain seq x y z
N MET A 1 -10.03 1.45 -22.62
CA MET A 1 -10.85 2.66 -22.48
C MET A 1 -10.37 3.38 -21.24
N SER A 2 -9.48 4.36 -21.42
CA SER A 2 -8.79 5.06 -20.34
C SER A 2 -9.77 5.98 -19.61
N LEU A 3 -10.07 5.65 -18.36
CA LEU A 3 -10.79 6.53 -17.44
C LEU A 3 -9.88 7.72 -17.10
N ARG A 4 -10.11 8.85 -17.76
CA ARG A 4 -9.54 10.12 -17.34
C ARG A 4 -10.20 10.51 -16.02
N LEU A 5 -9.50 10.29 -14.92
CA LEU A 5 -9.82 10.91 -13.64
C LEU A 5 -9.65 12.43 -13.83
N ARG A 6 -10.75 13.16 -13.75
CA ARG A 6 -10.71 14.63 -13.68
C ARG A 6 -9.94 15.00 -12.40
N SER A 7 -8.82 15.65 -12.58
CA SER A 7 -8.09 16.34 -11.52
C SER A 7 -9.04 17.28 -10.77
N GLY A 8 -9.17 17.08 -9.45
CA GLY A 8 -9.71 18.08 -8.54
C GLY A 8 -11.21 18.06 -8.34
N GLN A 9 -11.66 17.19 -7.41
CA GLN A 9 -12.70 17.55 -6.44
C GLN A 9 -12.65 16.51 -5.31
N ALA A 10 -11.94 16.89 -4.24
CA ALA A 10 -12.12 16.24 -2.96
C ALA A 10 -13.59 16.43 -2.53
N PRO A 11 -14.25 15.38 -1.95
CA PRO A 11 -15.60 15.55 -1.43
C PRO A 11 -15.63 16.74 -0.46
N ALA A 12 -16.71 17.51 -0.48
CA ALA A 12 -16.89 18.74 0.29
C ALA A 12 -16.67 18.47 1.80
N ARG A 13 -15.42 18.52 2.23
CA ARG A 13 -15.02 18.53 3.64
C ARG A 13 -15.33 19.92 4.16
N GLY A 14 -15.93 20.02 5.37
CA GLY A 14 -16.19 21.30 6.00
C GLY A 14 -14.90 22.13 6.06
N LEU A 15 -15.02 23.45 6.11
CA LEU A 15 -13.87 24.38 6.12
C LEU A 15 -12.80 24.03 7.17
N ARG A 16 -13.22 23.45 8.31
CA ARG A 16 -12.32 22.96 9.36
C ARG A 16 -11.49 21.76 8.90
N ASP A 17 -12.09 20.83 8.16
CA ASP A 17 -11.40 19.64 7.67
C ASP A 17 -10.43 20.00 6.56
N ALA A 18 -10.81 20.93 5.68
CA ALA A 18 -9.92 21.47 4.65
C ALA A 18 -8.69 22.15 5.27
N LYS A 19 -8.89 23.03 6.26
CA LYS A 19 -7.78 23.67 6.99
C LYS A 19 -6.90 22.68 7.71
N ARG A 20 -7.50 21.63 8.32
CA ARG A 20 -6.75 20.55 8.96
C ARG A 20 -5.89 19.78 7.96
N HIS A 21 -6.43 19.52 6.79
CA HIS A 21 -5.70 18.80 5.74
C HIS A 21 -4.50 19.61 5.24
N VAL A 22 -4.68 20.89 4.95
CA VAL A 22 -3.61 21.81 4.50
C VAL A 22 -2.46 21.86 5.52
N ILE A 23 -2.78 21.96 6.83
CA ILE A 23 -1.74 21.95 7.88
C ILE A 23 -1.00 20.62 7.91
N LYS A 24 -1.71 19.50 7.80
CA LYS A 24 -1.09 18.17 7.77
C LYS A 24 -0.18 17.98 6.55
N GLU A 25 -0.59 18.45 5.39
CA GLU A 25 0.25 18.44 4.19
C GLU A 25 1.50 19.30 4.34
N SER A 26 1.36 20.52 4.90
CA SER A 26 2.52 21.39 5.17
C SER A 26 3.53 20.72 6.09
N VAL A 27 3.07 20.09 7.19
CA VAL A 27 3.94 19.34 8.12
C VAL A 27 4.59 18.14 7.43
N TRP A 28 3.85 17.44 6.58
CA TRP A 28 4.35 16.27 5.86
C TRP A 28 5.47 16.64 4.87
N HIS A 29 5.28 17.73 4.10
CA HIS A 29 6.32 18.23 3.19
C HIS A 29 7.56 18.69 3.94
N ALA A 30 7.38 19.51 4.98
CA ALA A 30 8.50 19.98 5.83
C ALA A 30 9.31 18.80 6.42
N ALA A 31 8.61 17.77 6.89
CA ALA A 31 9.26 16.58 7.42
C ALA A 31 10.06 15.81 6.36
N LEU A 32 9.50 15.60 5.16
CA LEU A 32 10.20 14.89 4.09
C LEU A 32 11.45 15.65 3.64
N ASP A 33 11.40 16.98 3.57
CA ASP A 33 12.55 17.81 3.21
C ASP A 33 13.67 17.72 4.26
N LEU A 34 13.32 17.75 5.55
CA LEU A 34 14.28 17.57 6.64
C LEU A 34 14.84 16.15 6.69
N PHE A 35 14.02 15.13 6.44
CA PHE A 35 14.49 13.74 6.41
C PHE A 35 15.50 13.53 5.28
N GLU A 36 15.32 14.20 4.14
CA GLU A 36 16.27 14.16 3.03
C GLU A 36 17.57 14.90 3.37
N ALA A 37 17.48 16.09 3.99
CA ALA A 37 18.64 16.92 4.29
C ALA A 37 19.49 16.39 5.44
N HIS A 38 18.85 15.91 6.50
CA HIS A 38 19.52 15.57 7.77
C HIS A 38 19.44 14.08 8.12
N GLY A 39 18.61 13.33 7.42
CA GLY A 39 18.24 11.94 7.73
C GLY A 39 17.11 11.84 8.76
N TYR A 40 16.29 10.80 8.59
CA TYR A 40 15.13 10.55 9.45
C TYR A 40 15.47 10.49 10.94
N GLY A 41 16.54 9.77 11.32
CA GLY A 41 16.93 9.56 12.71
C GLY A 41 17.32 10.84 13.44
N LYS A 42 17.96 11.78 12.73
CA LYS A 42 18.47 13.03 13.31
C LYS A 42 17.43 14.15 13.38
N THR A 43 16.41 14.08 12.54
CA THR A 43 15.35 15.12 12.48
C THR A 43 14.45 15.04 13.71
N THR A 44 14.21 16.17 14.33
CA THR A 44 13.35 16.32 15.51
C THR A 44 11.95 16.85 15.16
N VAL A 45 11.00 16.64 16.06
CA VAL A 45 9.63 17.19 15.92
C VAL A 45 9.66 18.73 15.99
N GLU A 46 10.58 19.29 16.74
CA GLU A 46 10.79 20.71 16.91
C GLU A 46 11.19 21.37 15.59
N GLU A 47 12.17 20.80 14.87
CA GLU A 47 12.62 21.28 13.56
C GLU A 47 11.49 21.18 12.52
N ILE A 48 10.74 20.09 12.53
CA ILE A 48 9.59 19.90 11.61
C ILE A 48 8.51 20.94 11.88
N ALA A 49 8.19 21.21 13.15
CA ALA A 49 7.18 22.20 13.52
C ALA A 49 7.61 23.61 13.14
N GLU A 50 8.87 23.97 13.36
CA GLU A 50 9.46 25.24 12.98
C GLU A 50 9.41 25.44 11.45
N GLN A 51 9.88 24.47 10.68
CA GLN A 51 9.87 24.54 9.23
C GLN A 51 8.44 24.60 8.65
N ALA A 52 7.48 23.94 9.29
CA ALA A 52 6.06 24.00 8.91
C ALA A 52 5.35 25.29 9.38
N GLY A 53 6.04 26.19 10.10
CA GLY A 53 5.47 27.44 10.63
C GLY A 53 4.42 27.23 11.71
N ILE A 54 4.53 26.16 12.53
CA ILE A 54 3.58 25.84 13.60
C ILE A 54 4.31 25.62 14.94
N SER A 55 3.59 25.78 16.05
CA SER A 55 4.13 25.43 17.36
C SER A 55 4.19 23.91 17.57
N ARG A 56 5.13 23.44 18.44
CA ARG A 56 5.18 22.03 18.89
C ARG A 56 3.83 21.53 19.44
N ARG A 57 3.11 22.37 20.19
CA ARG A 57 1.73 22.06 20.66
C ARG A 57 0.76 21.84 19.49
N THR A 58 0.88 22.65 18.45
CA THR A 58 0.08 22.50 17.24
C THR A 58 0.43 21.22 16.50
N PHE A 59 1.73 20.88 16.41
CA PHE A 59 2.17 19.61 15.83
C PHE A 59 1.49 18.42 16.50
N PHE A 60 1.59 18.29 17.83
CA PHE A 60 1.00 17.15 18.57
C PHE A 60 -0.53 17.10 18.55
N ARG A 61 -1.19 18.16 18.12
CA ARG A 61 -2.63 18.12 17.82
C ARG A 61 -2.96 17.34 16.53
N TYR A 62 -2.01 17.25 15.60
CA TYR A 62 -2.19 16.63 14.27
C TYR A 62 -1.49 15.28 14.12
N PHE A 63 -0.35 15.10 14.76
CA PHE A 63 0.49 13.91 14.68
C PHE A 63 0.98 13.50 16.05
N SER A 64 0.95 12.23 16.40
CA SER A 64 1.44 11.71 17.68
C SER A 64 2.96 11.51 17.67
N SER A 65 3.56 11.30 16.51
CA SER A 65 5.00 11.09 16.32
C SER A 65 5.43 11.49 14.91
N LYS A 66 6.77 11.53 14.67
CA LYS A 66 7.31 11.73 13.32
C LYS A 66 7.05 10.53 12.39
N ASP A 67 6.91 9.31 12.93
CA ASP A 67 6.59 8.12 12.15
C ASP A 67 5.19 8.25 11.53
N GLU A 68 4.25 8.82 12.29
CA GLU A 68 2.89 9.05 11.80
C GLU A 68 2.82 10.04 10.63
N ILE A 69 3.80 10.95 10.53
CA ILE A 69 3.89 11.87 9.39
C ILE A 69 4.19 11.10 8.11
N VAL A 70 5.18 10.19 8.12
CA VAL A 70 5.58 9.44 6.93
C VAL A 70 4.40 8.65 6.34
N VAL A 71 3.57 8.11 7.23
CA VAL A 71 2.40 7.30 6.81
C VAL A 71 1.13 8.12 6.62
N PHE A 72 1.19 9.45 6.73
CA PHE A 72 0.01 10.33 6.61
C PHE A 72 -0.70 10.18 5.26
N ALA A 73 0.05 10.08 4.17
CA ALA A 73 -0.51 9.92 2.83
C ALA A 73 -1.39 8.67 2.69
N THR A 74 -1.19 7.66 3.55
CA THR A 74 -2.00 6.43 3.55
C THR A 74 -3.49 6.68 3.82
N ASP A 75 -3.87 7.77 4.49
CA ASP A 75 -5.28 8.12 4.72
C ASP A 75 -6.04 8.40 3.41
N ALA A 76 -5.37 8.99 2.42
CA ALA A 76 -5.96 9.25 1.12
C ALA A 76 -6.30 7.93 0.38
N TYR A 77 -5.56 6.85 0.64
CA TYR A 77 -5.79 5.56 -0.04
C TYR A 77 -7.15 4.95 0.31
N VAL A 78 -7.62 5.17 1.53
CA VAL A 78 -8.95 4.67 1.95
C VAL A 78 -10.07 5.24 1.09
N ASP A 79 -10.04 6.54 0.85
CA ASP A 79 -11.07 7.21 0.04
C ASP A 79 -11.02 6.73 -1.41
N LEU A 80 -9.81 6.53 -1.95
CA LEU A 80 -9.60 5.97 -3.29
C LEU A 80 -10.11 4.53 -3.39
N ILE A 81 -9.77 3.67 -2.42
CA ILE A 81 -10.25 2.28 -2.36
C ILE A 81 -11.79 2.24 -2.29
N VAL A 82 -12.38 3.03 -1.38
CA VAL A 82 -13.84 3.10 -1.21
C VAL A 82 -14.52 3.56 -2.49
N GLN A 83 -13.97 4.57 -3.15
CA GLN A 83 -14.49 5.06 -4.42
C GLN A 83 -14.39 4.01 -5.53
N ALA A 84 -13.25 3.35 -5.66
CA ALA A 84 -13.03 2.28 -6.64
C ALA A 84 -13.99 1.10 -6.42
N ILE A 85 -14.20 0.67 -5.16
CA ILE A 85 -15.16 -0.38 -4.81
C ILE A 85 -16.57 0.02 -5.28
N ARG A 86 -17.03 1.25 -4.98
CA ARG A 86 -18.36 1.74 -5.37
C ARG A 86 -18.57 1.76 -6.87
N GLN A 87 -17.57 2.21 -7.61
CA GLN A 87 -17.62 2.31 -9.07
C GLN A 87 -17.62 0.94 -9.74
N SER A 88 -16.88 -0.03 -9.16
CA SER A 88 -16.72 -1.38 -9.73
C SER A 88 -17.74 -2.39 -9.21
N ALA A 89 -18.53 -2.07 -8.17
CA ALA A 89 -19.44 -3.02 -7.50
C ALA A 89 -20.46 -3.70 -8.42
N ARG A 90 -20.79 -3.08 -9.55
CA ARG A 90 -21.76 -3.57 -10.53
C ARG A 90 -21.11 -4.19 -11.78
N GLN A 91 -19.79 -4.23 -11.86
CA GLN A 91 -19.07 -4.50 -13.12
C GLN A 91 -18.47 -5.91 -13.21
N GLY A 92 -18.59 -6.75 -12.17
CA GLY A 92 -18.01 -8.07 -12.25
C GLY A 92 -17.78 -8.78 -10.91
N PRO A 93 -17.00 -9.86 -10.92
CA PRO A 93 -16.71 -10.63 -9.73
C PRO A 93 -15.85 -9.82 -8.73
N ALA A 94 -15.91 -10.19 -7.44
CA ALA A 94 -15.22 -9.49 -6.35
C ALA A 94 -13.72 -9.27 -6.61
N VAL A 95 -13.06 -10.17 -7.32
CA VAL A 95 -11.64 -10.05 -7.67
C VAL A 95 -11.36 -8.87 -8.61
N GLU A 96 -12.27 -8.51 -9.49
CA GLU A 96 -12.13 -7.34 -10.37
C GLU A 96 -12.33 -6.03 -9.57
N ILE A 97 -13.19 -6.05 -8.55
CA ILE A 97 -13.33 -4.92 -7.62
C ILE A 97 -12.01 -4.71 -6.86
N VAL A 98 -11.41 -5.79 -6.35
CA VAL A 98 -10.09 -5.75 -5.70
C VAL A 98 -9.04 -5.19 -6.67
N ARG A 99 -8.97 -5.71 -7.89
CA ARG A 99 -8.04 -5.24 -8.92
C ARG A 99 -8.17 -3.74 -9.17
N ALA A 100 -9.38 -3.26 -9.38
CA ALA A 100 -9.66 -1.85 -9.63
C ALA A 100 -9.22 -0.96 -8.45
N ALA A 101 -9.48 -1.41 -7.21
CA ALA A 101 -9.08 -0.68 -6.01
C ALA A 101 -7.54 -0.61 -5.86
N VAL A 102 -6.85 -1.72 -6.11
CA VAL A 102 -5.37 -1.77 -6.06
C VAL A 102 -4.76 -0.86 -7.14
N MET A 103 -5.25 -0.93 -8.38
CA MET A 103 -4.77 -0.08 -9.47
C MET A 103 -4.99 1.41 -9.18
N CYS A 104 -6.17 1.79 -8.70
CA CYS A 104 -6.50 3.18 -8.38
C CYS A 104 -5.52 3.78 -7.36
N VAL A 105 -5.18 3.03 -6.31
CA VAL A 105 -4.21 3.49 -5.30
C VAL A 105 -2.79 3.49 -5.86
N ALA A 106 -2.39 2.45 -6.59
CA ALA A 106 -1.05 2.35 -7.14
C ALA A 106 -0.76 3.50 -8.12
N GLU A 107 -1.67 3.78 -9.06
CA GLU A 107 -1.56 4.90 -10.01
C GLU A 107 -1.49 6.25 -9.27
N PHE A 108 -2.31 6.45 -8.24
CA PHE A 108 -2.29 7.67 -7.44
C PHE A 108 -0.95 7.86 -6.74
N VAL A 109 -0.43 6.81 -6.07
CA VAL A 109 0.82 6.89 -5.29
C VAL A 109 2.01 7.13 -6.20
N VAL A 110 2.12 6.38 -7.29
CA VAL A 110 3.24 6.49 -8.24
C VAL A 110 3.32 7.87 -8.89
N ALA A 111 2.17 8.53 -9.06
CA ALA A 111 2.12 9.90 -9.55
C ALA A 111 2.60 10.97 -8.54
N GLN A 112 2.80 10.60 -7.25
CA GLN A 112 3.26 11.56 -6.25
C GLN A 112 4.79 11.72 -6.30
N PRO A 113 5.34 12.95 -6.39
CA PRO A 113 6.79 13.17 -6.42
C PRO A 113 7.51 12.63 -5.18
N THR A 114 6.83 12.59 -4.04
CA THR A 114 7.35 12.18 -2.74
C THR A 114 7.22 10.68 -2.45
N ALA A 115 6.56 9.91 -3.35
CA ALA A 115 6.26 8.49 -3.09
C ALA A 115 7.52 7.67 -2.80
N ARG A 116 8.55 7.79 -3.66
CA ARG A 116 9.80 7.04 -3.49
C ARG A 116 10.51 7.37 -2.19
N ARG A 117 10.55 8.66 -1.81
CA ARG A 117 11.18 9.11 -0.56
C ARG A 117 10.46 8.53 0.66
N SER A 118 9.14 8.61 0.69
CA SER A 118 8.35 8.04 1.78
C SER A 118 8.53 6.52 1.89
N MET A 119 8.63 5.81 0.77
CA MET A 119 8.84 4.37 0.75
C MET A 119 10.25 3.99 1.19
N GLN A 120 11.27 4.75 0.78
CA GLN A 120 12.64 4.57 1.24
C GLN A 120 12.73 4.68 2.76
N ILE A 121 12.19 5.76 3.33
CA ILE A 121 12.17 5.97 4.78
C ILE A 121 11.45 4.81 5.49
N ALA A 122 10.32 4.33 4.94
CA ALA A 122 9.59 3.21 5.51
C ALA A 122 10.35 1.88 5.42
N ASP A 123 11.19 1.68 4.42
CA ASP A 123 12.00 0.46 4.28
C ASP A 123 13.22 0.45 5.20
N GLU A 124 13.82 1.63 5.43
CA GLU A 124 15.02 1.81 6.26
C GLU A 124 14.71 1.88 7.78
N HIS A 125 13.47 2.22 8.17
CA HIS A 125 13.09 2.49 9.56
C HIS A 125 11.94 1.59 10.03
N LEU A 126 12.23 0.69 10.96
CA LEU A 126 11.27 -0.30 11.48
C LEU A 126 10.08 0.37 12.19
N GLU A 127 10.29 1.46 12.89
CA GLU A 127 9.25 2.25 13.55
C GLU A 127 8.24 2.83 12.56
N VAL A 128 8.70 3.31 11.41
CA VAL A 128 7.83 3.80 10.32
C VAL A 128 7.03 2.64 9.72
N LYS A 129 7.66 1.51 9.51
CA LYS A 129 7.00 0.30 9.02
C LYS A 129 5.93 -0.21 9.99
N ALA A 130 6.20 -0.18 11.28
CA ALA A 130 5.24 -0.53 12.32
C ALA A 130 4.04 0.44 12.33
N ALA A 131 4.28 1.75 12.19
CA ALA A 131 3.24 2.76 12.07
C ALA A 131 2.38 2.54 10.82
N GLN A 132 3.00 2.17 9.70
CA GLN A 132 2.28 1.85 8.45
C GLN A 132 1.36 0.64 8.62
N LEU A 133 1.87 -0.46 9.19
CA LEU A 133 1.06 -1.67 9.45
C LEU A 133 -0.11 -1.39 10.40
N SER A 134 0.15 -0.64 11.48
CA SER A 134 -0.88 -0.21 12.43
C SER A 134 -1.96 0.64 11.74
N ARG A 135 -1.57 1.49 10.80
CA ARG A 135 -2.51 2.32 10.05
C ARG A 135 -3.35 1.50 9.07
N LEU A 136 -2.73 0.57 8.33
CA LEU A 136 -3.46 -0.36 7.45
C LEU A 136 -4.53 -1.13 8.22
N HIS A 137 -4.23 -1.61 9.42
CA HIS A 137 -5.21 -2.30 10.27
C HIS A 137 -6.39 -1.39 10.67
N ARG A 138 -6.12 -0.11 11.00
CA ARG A 138 -7.19 0.85 11.33
C ARG A 138 -8.14 1.14 10.18
N ILE A 139 -7.65 1.13 8.95
CA ILE A 139 -8.46 1.43 7.75
C ILE A 139 -9.21 0.20 7.22
N GLU A 140 -8.79 -1.00 7.58
CA GLU A 140 -9.37 -2.28 7.13
C GLU A 140 -10.88 -2.33 7.37
N SER A 141 -11.33 -1.96 8.57
CA SER A 141 -12.75 -1.98 8.94
C SER A 141 -13.62 -1.10 8.02
N ARG A 142 -13.07 0.05 7.59
CA ARG A 142 -13.77 0.98 6.68
C ARG A 142 -13.88 0.38 5.27
N VAL A 143 -12.81 -0.24 4.79
CA VAL A 143 -12.77 -0.93 3.49
C VAL A 143 -13.70 -2.15 3.51
N ALA A 144 -13.67 -2.95 4.59
CA ALA A 144 -14.56 -4.10 4.77
C ALA A 144 -16.05 -3.68 4.76
N ALA A 145 -16.39 -2.58 5.44
CA ALA A 145 -17.75 -2.05 5.40
C ALA A 145 -18.21 -1.69 3.99
N GLU A 146 -17.33 -1.21 3.12
CA GLU A 146 -17.66 -0.89 1.75
C GLU A 146 -17.81 -2.15 0.89
N PHE A 147 -16.94 -3.15 1.03
CA PHE A 147 -17.13 -4.46 0.38
C PHE A 147 -18.43 -5.13 0.82
N ARG A 148 -18.78 -5.04 2.10
CA ARG A 148 -20.05 -5.55 2.63
C ARG A 148 -21.25 -4.94 1.90
N ARG A 149 -21.25 -3.62 1.71
CA ARG A 149 -22.32 -2.91 0.96
C ARG A 149 -22.33 -3.32 -0.50
N ALA A 150 -21.17 -3.34 -1.14
CA ALA A 150 -21.03 -3.68 -2.56
C ALA A 150 -21.53 -5.08 -2.89
N LEU A 151 -21.35 -6.03 -1.97
CA LEU A 151 -21.75 -7.44 -2.13
C LEU A 151 -23.12 -7.75 -1.52
N GLY A 152 -23.86 -6.78 -0.96
CA GLY A 152 -25.18 -6.99 -0.36
C GLY A 152 -25.16 -7.89 0.88
N LEU A 153 -24.03 -7.98 1.60
CA LEU A 153 -23.89 -8.82 2.79
C LEU A 153 -24.53 -8.13 4.01
N ARG A 154 -25.43 -8.82 4.71
CA ARG A 154 -26.18 -8.26 5.84
C ARG A 154 -25.40 -8.24 7.14
N ASP A 155 -24.59 -9.27 7.40
CA ASP A 155 -23.77 -9.38 8.62
C ASP A 155 -22.69 -8.30 8.65
N PRO A 156 -22.64 -7.42 9.69
CA PRO A 156 -21.61 -6.39 9.84
C PRO A 156 -20.18 -6.95 9.91
N HIS A 157 -20.02 -8.19 10.38
CA HIS A 157 -18.72 -8.87 10.56
C HIS A 157 -18.51 -10.00 9.56
N HIS A 158 -19.18 -9.96 8.42
CA HIS A 158 -19.11 -11.03 7.44
C HIS A 158 -17.66 -11.29 7.00
N PRO A 159 -17.11 -12.51 7.21
CA PRO A 159 -15.69 -12.79 7.01
C PRO A 159 -15.21 -12.57 5.58
N ARG A 160 -16.09 -12.75 4.59
CA ARG A 160 -15.77 -12.47 3.18
C ARG A 160 -15.44 -10.99 2.93
N ALA A 161 -16.15 -10.06 3.57
CA ALA A 161 -15.87 -8.63 3.43
C ALA A 161 -14.54 -8.25 4.06
N THR A 162 -14.24 -8.77 5.25
CA THR A 162 -12.96 -8.60 5.94
C THR A 162 -11.81 -9.18 5.13
N ALA A 163 -11.96 -10.40 4.61
CA ALA A 163 -10.94 -11.04 3.77
C ALA A 163 -10.65 -10.24 2.49
N LEU A 164 -11.67 -9.70 1.82
CA LEU A 164 -11.49 -8.85 0.63
C LEU A 164 -10.80 -7.53 0.98
N ALA A 165 -11.12 -6.92 2.12
CA ALA A 165 -10.46 -5.71 2.58
C ALA A 165 -8.97 -5.96 2.88
N ALA A 166 -8.67 -6.98 3.69
CA ALA A 166 -7.31 -7.37 4.03
C ALA A 166 -6.49 -7.70 2.77
N THR A 167 -7.08 -8.48 1.84
CA THR A 167 -6.45 -8.82 0.55
C THR A 167 -6.16 -7.55 -0.26
N THR A 168 -7.12 -6.62 -0.37
CA THR A 168 -6.93 -5.36 -1.11
C THR A 168 -5.76 -4.57 -0.54
N LEU A 169 -5.73 -4.37 0.78
CA LEU A 169 -4.68 -3.60 1.45
C LEU A 169 -3.30 -4.26 1.32
N MET A 170 -3.24 -5.59 1.45
CA MET A 170 -2.00 -6.34 1.25
C MET A 170 -1.52 -6.25 -0.21
N LEU A 171 -2.40 -6.34 -1.18
CA LEU A 171 -2.04 -6.23 -2.60
C LEU A 171 -1.57 -4.81 -2.95
N VAL A 172 -2.14 -3.76 -2.34
CA VAL A 172 -1.63 -2.38 -2.47
C VAL A 172 -0.19 -2.31 -1.96
N ASP A 173 0.08 -2.81 -0.75
CA ASP A 173 1.41 -2.80 -0.15
C ASP A 173 2.44 -3.57 -1.01
N VAL A 174 2.09 -4.78 -1.46
CA VAL A 174 2.98 -5.59 -2.32
C VAL A 174 3.22 -4.92 -3.67
N THR A 175 2.18 -4.34 -4.29
CA THR A 175 2.29 -3.62 -5.57
C THR A 175 3.27 -2.46 -5.46
N LEU A 176 3.10 -1.63 -4.43
CA LEU A 176 3.94 -0.45 -4.23
C LEU A 176 5.39 -0.83 -3.91
N ARG A 177 5.62 -1.85 -3.08
CA ARG A 177 6.97 -2.35 -2.80
C ARG A 177 7.64 -2.96 -4.02
N THR A 178 6.90 -3.65 -4.88
CA THR A 178 7.43 -4.22 -6.12
C THR A 178 7.83 -3.11 -7.08
N TRP A 179 6.95 -2.12 -7.27
CA TRP A 179 7.25 -0.95 -8.08
C TRP A 179 8.45 -0.13 -7.55
N TYR A 180 8.55 0.04 -6.24
CA TYR A 180 9.65 0.78 -5.63
C TYR A 180 11.02 0.14 -5.93
N ARG A 181 11.07 -1.20 -5.96
CA ARG A 181 12.30 -1.97 -6.26
C ARG A 181 12.66 -1.96 -7.74
N ASP A 182 11.66 -1.98 -8.60
CA ASP A 182 11.84 -2.01 -10.06
C ASP A 182 10.68 -1.27 -10.74
N ASP A 183 10.91 0.00 -11.06
CA ASP A 183 9.92 0.87 -11.72
C ASP A 183 9.85 0.67 -13.24
N ALA A 184 10.75 -0.12 -13.82
CA ALA A 184 10.66 -0.52 -15.22
C ALA A 184 9.49 -1.48 -15.48
N VAL A 185 9.00 -2.17 -14.43
CA VAL A 185 7.86 -3.07 -14.54
C VAL A 185 6.55 -2.25 -14.48
N PRO A 186 5.71 -2.27 -15.53
CA PRO A 186 4.43 -1.57 -15.53
C PRO A 186 3.49 -2.02 -14.39
N LEU A 187 2.80 -1.07 -13.77
CA LEU A 187 1.88 -1.34 -12.64
C LEU A 187 0.82 -2.39 -12.95
N ASP A 188 0.23 -2.34 -14.14
CA ASP A 188 -0.78 -3.29 -14.60
C ASP A 188 -0.22 -4.72 -14.64
N ARG A 189 1.03 -4.89 -15.05
CA ARG A 189 1.71 -6.20 -15.05
C ARG A 189 1.90 -6.71 -13.62
N ILE A 190 2.32 -5.85 -12.69
CA ILE A 190 2.47 -6.22 -11.27
C ILE A 190 1.13 -6.64 -10.70
N VAL A 191 0.11 -5.80 -10.85
CA VAL A 191 -1.23 -6.05 -10.29
C VAL A 191 -1.86 -7.30 -10.91
N ASN A 192 -1.76 -7.50 -12.23
CA ASN A 192 -2.31 -8.68 -12.89
C ASN A 192 -1.64 -9.98 -12.41
N ALA A 193 -0.32 -9.98 -12.21
CA ALA A 193 0.39 -11.12 -11.67
C ALA A 193 -0.05 -11.46 -10.23
N LEU A 194 -0.25 -10.45 -9.40
CA LEU A 194 -0.73 -10.63 -8.02
C LEU A 194 -2.19 -11.13 -7.97
N ILE A 195 -3.06 -10.59 -8.81
CA ILE A 195 -4.45 -11.05 -8.92
C ILE A 195 -4.51 -12.51 -9.40
N GLU A 196 -3.67 -12.89 -10.37
CA GLU A 196 -3.62 -14.28 -10.84
C GLU A 196 -3.09 -15.23 -9.75
N ALA A 197 -2.13 -14.82 -8.96
CA ALA A 197 -1.68 -15.58 -7.80
C ALA A 197 -2.81 -15.83 -6.80
N VAL A 198 -3.61 -14.81 -6.48
CA VAL A 198 -4.80 -14.95 -5.60
C VAL A 198 -5.84 -15.88 -6.21
N ARG A 199 -6.12 -15.78 -7.52
CA ARG A 199 -7.02 -16.69 -8.22
C ARG A 199 -6.55 -18.14 -8.19
N SER A 200 -5.26 -18.35 -8.39
CA SER A 200 -4.64 -19.69 -8.39
C SER A 200 -4.75 -20.36 -7.02
N LEU A 201 -4.53 -19.60 -5.94
CA LEU A 201 -4.74 -20.08 -4.56
C LEU A 201 -6.20 -20.50 -4.33
N ALA A 202 -7.16 -19.66 -4.77
CA ALA A 202 -8.60 -19.96 -4.62
C ALA A 202 -9.04 -21.17 -5.43
N ALA A 203 -8.40 -21.43 -6.59
CA ALA A 203 -8.70 -22.56 -7.46
C ALA A 203 -7.98 -23.87 -7.07
N GLY A 204 -7.19 -23.88 -6.00
CA GLY A 204 -6.36 -25.02 -5.61
C GLY A 204 -5.27 -25.38 -6.63
N ARG A 205 -4.97 -24.48 -7.58
CA ARG A 205 -3.93 -24.67 -8.58
C ARG A 205 -2.60 -24.19 -8.02
N SER A 206 -1.64 -25.11 -7.89
CA SER A 206 -0.27 -24.72 -7.54
C SER A 206 0.37 -23.97 -8.71
N PRO A 207 0.83 -22.71 -8.53
CA PRO A 207 1.55 -21.96 -9.57
C PRO A 207 2.98 -22.43 -9.76
N VAL A 208 3.43 -23.43 -8.98
CA VAL A 208 4.77 -23.97 -9.11
C VAL A 208 4.82 -24.83 -10.38
N PRO A 209 5.56 -24.43 -11.43
CA PRO A 209 5.77 -25.30 -12.56
C PRO A 209 6.37 -26.60 -12.03
N SER A 210 5.70 -27.73 -12.32
CA SER A 210 6.24 -29.04 -11.99
C SER A 210 7.67 -29.08 -12.53
N ARG A 211 8.66 -29.17 -11.63
CA ARG A 211 10.05 -29.44 -12.04
C ARG A 211 9.98 -30.67 -12.95
N ARG A 212 10.14 -30.46 -14.28
CA ARG A 212 10.40 -31.56 -15.19
C ARG A 212 11.47 -32.40 -14.50
N LYS A 213 11.17 -33.68 -14.29
CA LYS A 213 12.14 -34.66 -13.82
C LYS A 213 13.38 -34.51 -14.71
N GLN A 214 14.38 -33.77 -14.23
CA GLN A 214 15.70 -33.89 -14.78
C GLN A 214 16.10 -35.34 -14.52
N ALA A 215 16.17 -36.12 -15.58
CA ALA A 215 16.68 -37.47 -15.54
C ALA A 215 18.03 -37.43 -14.82
N ARG A 216 18.09 -38.11 -13.68
CA ARG A 216 19.36 -38.31 -12.96
C ARG A 216 20.30 -39.00 -13.91
N ARG A 217 21.33 -38.29 -14.40
CA ARG A 217 22.49 -38.92 -15.03
C ARG A 217 23.09 -39.85 -13.97
N PRO A 218 23.37 -41.13 -14.32
CA PRO A 218 24.05 -42.01 -13.41
C PRO A 218 25.42 -41.44 -13.08
N VAL A 219 25.70 -41.28 -11.79
CA VAL A 219 27.03 -40.91 -11.31
C VAL A 219 27.90 -42.14 -11.52
N HIS A 220 28.85 -42.05 -12.46
CA HIS A 220 29.88 -43.05 -12.61
C HIS A 220 30.78 -42.98 -11.37
N VAL A 221 30.67 -43.97 -10.47
CA VAL A 221 31.62 -44.15 -9.37
C VAL A 221 32.84 -44.81 -9.93
N ALA A 222 33.97 -44.08 -9.98
CA ALA A 222 35.27 -44.63 -10.30
C ALA A 222 35.75 -45.58 -9.18
N PRO A 223 36.40 -46.72 -9.48
CA PRO A 223 36.86 -47.65 -8.45
C PRO A 223 37.98 -47.04 -7.61
N ALA A 224 37.90 -47.28 -6.30
CA ALA A 224 38.90 -46.87 -5.33
C ALA A 224 40.26 -47.49 -5.64
N LEU A 225 41.28 -46.66 -5.82
CA LEU A 225 42.69 -47.06 -5.85
C LEU A 225 43.12 -47.47 -4.42
N GLY A 226 43.48 -48.76 -4.27
CA GLY A 226 43.99 -49.31 -3.05
C GLY A 226 45.35 -48.70 -2.65
N TRP A 227 45.49 -48.47 -1.36
CA TRP A 227 46.75 -48.12 -0.74
C TRP A 227 47.41 -49.43 -0.23
N ARG A 228 48.66 -49.66 -0.67
CA ARG A 228 49.64 -50.46 0.06
C ARG A 228 50.64 -49.54 0.73
#